data_4fa38192700c7b6773aa2c19a115bed1
#
_entry.id   4fa38192700c7b6773aa2c19a115bed1
#
_cell.length_a   1.000
_cell.length_b   1.000
_cell.length_c   1.000
_cell.angle_alpha   90.00
_cell.angle_beta   90.00
_cell.angle_gamma   90.00
#
_symmetry.space_group_name_H-M   'P 1'
#
loop_
_entity.id
_entity.type
_entity.pdbx_description
1 polymer ?
#
loop_
_entity_poly.entity_id
_entity_poly.type
_entity_poly.pdbx_seq_one_letter_code
_entity_poly.pdbx_strand_id
1 'polypeptide(L)'
;MMCVDLKRHFNWLKVAVMVLLAVMVMMFVLTGTQSAYAGTDNKTYVIDDAGILTSEEEQKLTDMCRKASKNCQLDIVIITMNKNLDYSPMDNYLRSILEEQYGYEETGTDCEAVVYGIDMTSRADRIVTSGRARSSISQSSLD
;
A
#
# COMPACT_ATOMS: atom_id res chain seq x y z
N MET A 1 61.88 -7.26 -32.08
CA MET A 1 60.66 -6.55 -32.46
C MET A 1 59.43 -7.15 -31.75
N MET A 2 59.53 -7.41 -30.43
CA MET A 2 58.48 -8.13 -29.63
C MET A 2 58.04 -7.38 -28.35
N CYS A 3 58.44 -6.14 -28.13
CA CYS A 3 58.10 -5.40 -26.90
C CYS A 3 56.94 -4.40 -27.04
N VAL A 4 56.45 -4.18 -28.25
CA VAL A 4 55.38 -3.14 -28.49
C VAL A 4 54.00 -3.72 -28.29
N ASP A 5 53.77 -5.02 -28.52
CA ASP A 5 52.48 -5.68 -28.40
C ASP A 5 52.01 -5.85 -26.94
N LEU A 6 52.95 -6.07 -26.02
CA LEU A 6 52.62 -6.32 -24.61
C LEU A 6 52.01 -5.09 -23.92
N LYS A 7 52.48 -3.88 -24.24
CA LYS A 7 51.93 -2.63 -23.70
C LYS A 7 50.53 -2.30 -24.24
N ARG A 8 50.29 -2.70 -25.48
CA ARG A 8 48.98 -2.46 -26.14
C ARG A 8 47.91 -3.39 -25.58
N HIS A 9 48.23 -4.65 -25.32
CA HIS A 9 47.32 -5.59 -24.66
C HIS A 9 47.05 -5.22 -23.19
N PHE A 10 48.04 -4.70 -22.48
CA PHE A 10 47.88 -4.27 -21.07
C PHE A 10 46.99 -3.04 -20.94
N ASN A 11 47.06 -2.10 -21.88
CA ASN A 11 46.17 -0.94 -21.90
C ASN A 11 44.75 -1.34 -22.29
N TRP A 12 44.55 -2.27 -23.22
CA TRP A 12 43.26 -2.76 -23.64
C TRP A 12 42.57 -3.53 -22.50
N LEU A 13 43.31 -4.31 -21.73
CA LEU A 13 42.81 -5.00 -20.55
C LEU A 13 42.33 -4.03 -19.47
N LYS A 14 43.05 -2.93 -19.22
CA LYS A 14 42.66 -1.89 -18.27
C LYS A 14 41.35 -1.20 -18.70
N VAL A 15 41.21 -0.90 -19.98
CA VAL A 15 39.97 -0.29 -20.52
C VAL A 15 38.82 -1.28 -20.41
N ALA A 16 38.99 -2.55 -20.70
CA ALA A 16 37.99 -3.57 -20.58
C ALA A 16 37.49 -3.74 -19.11
N VAL A 17 38.43 -3.74 -18.15
CA VAL A 17 38.13 -3.84 -16.71
C VAL A 17 37.37 -2.58 -16.23
N MET A 18 37.76 -1.39 -16.68
CA MET A 18 37.07 -0.14 -16.35
C MET A 18 35.65 -0.09 -16.90
N VAL A 19 35.42 -0.56 -18.11
CA VAL A 19 34.10 -0.65 -18.72
C VAL A 19 33.22 -1.68 -17.97
N LEU A 20 33.80 -2.82 -17.59
CA LEU A 20 33.07 -3.86 -16.86
C LEU A 20 32.67 -3.40 -15.44
N LEU A 21 33.56 -2.65 -14.75
CA LEU A 21 33.27 -2.01 -13.48
C LEU A 21 32.18 -0.94 -13.62
N ALA A 22 32.22 -0.12 -14.66
CA ALA A 22 31.20 0.91 -14.92
C ALA A 22 29.83 0.28 -15.18
N VAL A 23 29.76 -0.81 -15.93
CA VAL A 23 28.51 -1.57 -16.18
C VAL A 23 27.98 -2.20 -14.89
N MET A 24 28.87 -2.78 -14.05
CA MET A 24 28.47 -3.32 -12.75
C MET A 24 27.91 -2.24 -11.81
N VAL A 25 28.52 -1.06 -11.75
CA VAL A 25 28.01 0.07 -10.94
C VAL A 25 26.68 0.57 -11.49
N MET A 26 26.52 0.63 -12.82
CA MET A 26 25.26 1.04 -13.43
C MET A 26 24.12 0.04 -13.18
N MET A 27 24.41 -1.27 -13.14
CA MET A 27 23.45 -2.29 -12.75
C MET A 27 23.04 -2.17 -11.27
N PHE A 28 23.96 -1.81 -10.38
CA PHE A 28 23.64 -1.59 -8.95
C PHE A 28 22.76 -0.36 -8.70
N VAL A 29 22.86 0.67 -9.52
CA VAL A 29 22.02 1.89 -9.41
C VAL A 29 20.60 1.64 -9.93
N LEU A 30 20.43 0.67 -10.87
CA LEU A 30 19.11 0.30 -11.40
C LEU A 30 18.35 -0.69 -10.48
N THR A 31 19.03 -1.36 -9.56
CA THR A 31 18.41 -2.15 -8.48
C THR A 31 18.25 -1.30 -7.22
N GLY A 32 17.74 -0.08 -7.36
CA GLY A 32 17.18 0.66 -6.24
C GLY A 32 16.20 -0.28 -5.55
N THR A 33 16.50 -0.62 -4.31
CA THR A 33 15.64 -1.42 -3.44
C THR A 33 14.30 -0.72 -3.31
N GLN A 34 13.43 -0.95 -4.29
CA GLN A 34 12.01 -0.82 -4.04
C GLN A 34 11.69 -1.97 -3.10
N SER A 35 11.57 -1.66 -1.81
CA SER A 35 10.79 -2.49 -0.91
C SER A 35 9.45 -2.68 -1.62
N ALA A 36 9.34 -3.80 -2.32
CA ALA A 36 8.11 -4.22 -2.92
C ALA A 36 7.19 -4.64 -1.77
N TYR A 37 6.47 -3.66 -1.21
CA TYR A 37 5.14 -3.90 -0.72
C TYR A 37 4.31 -4.15 -1.99
N ALA A 38 4.45 -5.35 -2.53
CA ALA A 38 3.62 -5.88 -3.59
C ALA A 38 2.32 -6.39 -2.96
N GLY A 39 1.55 -5.49 -2.37
CA GLY A 39 0.12 -5.64 -2.31
C GLY A 39 -0.35 -5.65 -3.77
N THR A 40 -0.92 -6.77 -4.20
CA THR A 40 -1.53 -6.92 -5.52
C THR A 40 -2.38 -5.68 -5.82
N ASP A 41 -2.14 -5.06 -6.97
CA ASP A 41 -2.72 -3.78 -7.42
C ASP A 41 -4.25 -3.84 -7.67
N ASN A 42 -4.93 -4.88 -7.14
CA ASN A 42 -6.36 -5.15 -7.23
C ASN A 42 -7.14 -4.82 -5.93
N LYS A 43 -6.54 -4.14 -4.97
CA LYS A 43 -7.25 -3.76 -3.74
C LYS A 43 -8.19 -2.58 -3.99
N THR A 44 -9.43 -2.73 -3.58
CA THR A 44 -10.42 -1.64 -3.58
C THR A 44 -10.18 -0.78 -2.35
N TYR A 45 -9.88 0.50 -2.53
CA TYR A 45 -9.64 1.45 -1.43
C TYR A 45 -10.86 2.30 -1.09
N VAL A 46 -11.80 2.41 -2.00
CA VAL A 46 -13.06 3.16 -1.82
C VAL A 46 -14.21 2.30 -2.30
N ILE A 47 -15.24 2.20 -1.47
CA ILE A 47 -16.51 1.51 -1.77
C ILE A 47 -17.61 2.54 -1.54
N ASP A 48 -18.18 3.06 -2.62
CA ASP A 48 -19.25 4.06 -2.55
C ASP A 48 -20.64 3.44 -2.81
N ASP A 49 -21.09 2.57 -1.89
CA ASP A 49 -22.42 1.97 -1.95
C ASP A 49 -23.54 3.00 -1.75
N ALA A 50 -23.24 4.14 -1.15
CA ALA A 50 -24.21 5.22 -1.00
C ALA A 50 -24.40 6.04 -2.29
N GLY A 51 -23.46 5.96 -3.23
CA GLY A 51 -23.50 6.70 -4.49
C GLY A 51 -23.42 8.21 -4.30
N ILE A 52 -22.67 8.68 -3.30
CA ILE A 52 -22.53 10.10 -2.98
C ILE A 52 -21.32 10.76 -3.64
N LEU A 53 -20.38 9.96 -4.15
CA LEU A 53 -19.18 10.43 -4.82
C LEU A 53 -19.39 10.49 -6.34
N THR A 54 -18.85 11.50 -6.96
CA THR A 54 -18.67 11.50 -8.41
C THR A 54 -17.49 10.58 -8.77
N SER A 55 -17.43 10.10 -10.01
CA SER A 55 -16.31 9.25 -10.46
C SER A 55 -14.94 9.92 -10.29
N GLU A 56 -14.86 11.25 -10.41
CA GLU A 56 -13.62 12.01 -10.21
C GLU A 56 -13.22 12.03 -8.72
N GLU A 57 -14.21 12.21 -7.83
CA GLU A 57 -13.99 12.21 -6.37
C GLU A 57 -13.58 10.82 -5.88
N GLU A 58 -14.26 9.78 -6.37
CA GLU A 58 -13.93 8.39 -6.05
C GLU A 58 -12.49 8.04 -6.49
N GLN A 59 -12.12 8.41 -7.72
CA GLN A 59 -10.76 8.18 -8.22
C GLN A 59 -9.73 8.93 -7.39
N LYS A 60 -9.97 10.20 -7.09
CA LYS A 60 -9.07 11.02 -6.27
C LYS A 60 -8.90 10.45 -4.87
N LEU A 61 -10.01 10.04 -4.25
CA LEU A 61 -10.00 9.44 -2.92
C LEU A 61 -9.26 8.09 -2.93
N THR A 62 -9.49 7.27 -3.95
CA THR A 62 -8.77 6.01 -4.17
C THR A 62 -7.26 6.23 -4.27
N ASP A 63 -6.82 7.23 -5.02
CA ASP A 63 -5.40 7.55 -5.16
C ASP A 63 -4.78 8.05 -3.85
N MET A 64 -5.54 8.82 -3.07
CA MET A 64 -5.11 9.27 -1.74
C MET A 64 -4.98 8.09 -0.78
N CYS A 65 -5.97 7.21 -0.69
CA CYS A 65 -5.95 6.02 0.15
C CYS A 65 -4.80 5.09 -0.25
N ARG A 66 -4.62 4.81 -1.55
CA ARG A 66 -3.51 4.00 -2.07
C ARG A 66 -2.14 4.57 -1.69
N LYS A 67 -1.96 5.88 -1.83
CA LYS A 67 -0.71 6.55 -1.45
C LYS A 67 -0.47 6.49 0.06
N ALA A 68 -1.49 6.74 0.87
CA ALA A 68 -1.40 6.66 2.32
C ALA A 68 -1.13 5.22 2.79
N SER A 69 -1.80 4.22 2.20
CA SER A 69 -1.58 2.80 2.48
C SER A 69 -0.13 2.38 2.23
N LYS A 70 0.45 2.80 1.10
CA LYS A 70 1.87 2.55 0.80
C LYS A 70 2.81 3.20 1.81
N ASN A 71 2.52 4.42 2.22
CA ASN A 71 3.36 5.17 3.17
C ASN A 71 3.31 4.59 4.59
N CYS A 72 2.13 4.14 5.02
CA CYS A 72 1.89 3.62 6.36
C CYS A 72 2.09 2.10 6.47
N GLN A 73 2.24 1.40 5.34
CA GLN A 73 2.32 -0.06 5.25
C GLN A 73 1.11 -0.75 5.90
N LEU A 74 -0.08 -0.19 5.66
CA LEU A 74 -1.36 -0.73 6.10
C LEU A 74 -2.44 -0.37 5.07
N ASP A 75 -3.53 -1.14 5.03
CA ASP A 75 -4.61 -0.86 4.11
C ASP A 75 -5.53 0.22 4.69
N ILE A 76 -5.78 1.28 3.93
CA ILE A 76 -6.72 2.35 4.29
C ILE A 76 -7.90 2.27 3.34
N VAL A 77 -9.09 2.00 3.89
CA VAL A 77 -10.32 1.80 3.13
C VAL A 77 -11.40 2.76 3.60
N ILE A 78 -12.14 3.33 2.66
CA ILE A 78 -13.28 4.20 2.93
C ILE A 78 -14.52 3.56 2.33
N ILE A 79 -15.61 3.49 3.12
CA ILE A 79 -16.86 2.87 2.72
C ILE A 79 -18.00 3.85 3.01
N THR A 80 -18.78 4.18 2.01
CA THR A 80 -20.05 4.88 2.18
C THR A 80 -21.20 3.91 1.97
N MET A 81 -22.27 4.02 2.74
CA MET A 81 -23.40 3.07 2.68
C MET A 81 -24.73 3.72 3.03
N ASN A 82 -25.84 3.02 2.69
CA ASN A 82 -27.23 3.40 3.03
C ASN A 82 -27.93 2.22 3.72
N LYS A 83 -27.38 1.72 4.84
CA LYS A 83 -27.88 0.51 5.51
C LYS A 83 -28.67 0.75 6.78
N ASN A 84 -28.70 1.99 7.26
CA ASN A 84 -29.32 2.38 8.54
C ASN A 84 -28.79 1.59 9.73
N LEU A 85 -27.46 1.51 9.82
CA LEU A 85 -26.76 0.78 10.87
C LEU A 85 -26.41 1.71 12.03
N ASP A 86 -26.74 1.26 13.25
CA ASP A 86 -26.23 1.85 14.47
C ASP A 86 -24.79 1.39 14.73
N TYR A 87 -24.15 1.91 15.77
CA TYR A 87 -22.75 1.73 16.11
C TYR A 87 -22.25 0.28 16.08
N SER A 88 -22.92 -0.63 16.83
CA SER A 88 -22.46 -2.03 16.95
C SER A 88 -22.70 -2.85 15.67
N PRO A 89 -23.86 -2.77 15.01
CA PRO A 89 -24.07 -3.41 13.72
C PRO A 89 -23.08 -2.92 12.64
N MET A 90 -22.76 -1.64 12.66
CA MET A 90 -21.79 -1.04 11.72
C MET A 90 -20.38 -1.57 11.95
N ASP A 91 -19.92 -1.68 13.19
CA ASP A 91 -18.62 -2.26 13.52
C ASP A 91 -18.50 -3.71 12.97
N ASN A 92 -19.51 -4.53 13.20
CA ASN A 92 -19.55 -5.90 12.69
C ASN A 92 -19.56 -5.97 11.17
N TYR A 93 -20.32 -5.10 10.51
CA TYR A 93 -20.38 -5.01 9.05
C TYR A 93 -19.03 -4.61 8.45
N LEU A 94 -18.37 -3.60 9.00
CA LEU A 94 -17.06 -3.18 8.51
C LEU A 94 -15.99 -4.26 8.72
N ARG A 95 -16.08 -5.03 9.81
CA ARG A 95 -15.19 -6.18 10.06
C ARG A 95 -15.42 -7.29 9.04
N SER A 96 -16.68 -7.62 8.72
CA SER A 96 -16.96 -8.65 7.72
C SER A 96 -16.41 -8.29 6.34
N ILE A 97 -16.42 -7.01 5.96
CA ILE A 97 -15.77 -6.55 4.72
C ILE A 97 -14.25 -6.77 4.77
N LEU A 98 -13.61 -6.47 5.90
CA LEU A 98 -12.19 -6.72 6.08
C LEU A 98 -11.85 -8.21 5.93
N GLU A 99 -12.68 -9.09 6.49
CA GLU A 99 -12.51 -10.54 6.38
C GLU A 99 -12.68 -11.03 4.94
N GLU A 100 -13.76 -10.62 4.27
CA GLU A 100 -14.11 -11.12 2.93
C GLU A 100 -13.19 -10.57 1.83
N GLN A 101 -12.84 -9.29 1.88
CA GLN A 101 -12.11 -8.63 0.80
C GLN A 101 -10.60 -8.58 1.04
N TYR A 102 -10.17 -8.56 2.28
CA TYR A 102 -8.77 -8.38 2.64
C TYR A 102 -8.16 -9.59 3.37
N GLY A 103 -8.94 -10.64 3.59
CA GLY A 103 -8.49 -11.88 4.22
C GLY A 103 -8.14 -11.72 5.70
N TYR A 104 -8.76 -10.74 6.38
CA TYR A 104 -8.55 -10.52 7.80
C TYR A 104 -9.22 -11.64 8.61
N GLU A 105 -8.43 -12.44 9.33
CA GLU A 105 -8.92 -13.31 10.38
C GLU A 105 -8.73 -12.59 11.74
N GLU A 106 -9.73 -12.63 12.61
CA GLU A 106 -9.74 -11.93 13.91
C GLU A 106 -8.52 -12.25 14.80
N THR A 107 -7.87 -13.37 14.53
CA THR A 107 -6.67 -13.86 15.23
C THR A 107 -5.37 -13.67 14.44
N GLY A 108 -5.44 -13.21 13.18
CA GLY A 108 -4.28 -13.09 12.28
C GLY A 108 -3.53 -11.78 12.43
N THR A 109 -2.20 -11.87 12.49
CA THR A 109 -1.28 -10.72 12.50
C THR A 109 -1.00 -10.18 11.11
N ASP A 110 -1.57 -10.79 10.07
CA ASP A 110 -1.09 -10.63 8.70
C ASP A 110 -1.82 -9.56 7.88
N CYS A 111 -2.95 -9.03 8.37
CA CYS A 111 -3.65 -7.95 7.72
C CYS A 111 -3.70 -6.70 8.59
N GLU A 112 -3.05 -5.66 8.13
CA GLU A 112 -3.05 -4.36 8.80
C GLU A 112 -3.95 -3.41 8.02
N ALA A 113 -5.06 -3.01 8.63
CA ALA A 113 -6.02 -2.15 7.96
C ALA A 113 -6.67 -1.13 8.90
N VAL A 114 -7.06 -0.02 8.31
CA VAL A 114 -7.97 0.99 8.87
C VAL A 114 -9.13 1.14 7.90
N VAL A 115 -10.34 0.90 8.38
CA VAL A 115 -11.56 1.12 7.59
C VAL A 115 -12.36 2.23 8.23
N TYR A 116 -12.70 3.23 7.43
CA TYR A 116 -13.63 4.28 7.79
C TYR A 116 -14.95 4.10 7.05
N GLY A 117 -16.01 3.81 7.78
CA GLY A 117 -17.36 3.66 7.25
C GLY A 117 -18.25 4.84 7.60
N ILE A 118 -19.10 5.24 6.65
CA ILE A 118 -20.12 6.28 6.83
C ILE A 118 -21.45 5.73 6.36
N ASP A 119 -22.47 5.71 7.24
CA ASP A 119 -23.85 5.39 6.88
C ASP A 119 -24.65 6.66 6.71
N MET A 120 -25.04 6.96 5.48
CA MET A 120 -25.76 8.17 5.11
C MET A 120 -27.21 8.16 5.61
N THR A 121 -27.78 7.00 5.90
CA THR A 121 -29.15 6.86 6.38
C THR A 121 -29.24 7.13 7.89
N SER A 122 -28.41 6.49 8.69
CA SER A 122 -28.35 6.69 10.15
C SER A 122 -27.53 7.92 10.54
N ARG A 123 -26.72 8.46 9.61
CA ARG A 123 -25.71 9.51 9.84
C ARG A 123 -24.68 9.11 10.88
N ALA A 124 -24.42 7.82 11.00
CA ALA A 124 -23.38 7.27 11.85
C ALA A 124 -22.09 7.08 11.05
N ASP A 125 -20.96 7.22 11.71
CA ASP A 125 -19.66 6.88 11.17
C ASP A 125 -18.87 6.02 12.16
N ARG A 126 -17.93 5.23 11.62
CA ARG A 126 -17.13 4.31 12.42
C ARG A 126 -15.76 4.09 11.80
N ILE A 127 -14.74 4.06 12.66
CA ILE A 127 -13.41 3.58 12.29
C ILE A 127 -13.20 2.20 12.91
N VAL A 128 -12.82 1.23 12.07
CA VAL A 128 -12.43 -0.12 12.48
C VAL A 128 -10.97 -0.32 12.12
N THR A 129 -10.21 -0.86 13.05
CA THR A 129 -8.77 -1.08 12.88
C THR A 129 -8.41 -2.53 13.10
N SER A 130 -7.37 -3.02 12.40
CA SER A 130 -6.79 -4.35 12.56
C SER A 130 -5.27 -4.29 12.67
N GLY A 131 -4.66 -5.37 13.17
CA GLY A 131 -3.21 -5.50 13.28
C GLY A 131 -2.57 -4.38 14.10
N ARG A 132 -1.44 -3.84 13.63
CA ARG A 132 -0.71 -2.75 14.31
C ARG A 132 -1.51 -1.46 14.43
N ALA A 133 -2.43 -1.19 13.49
CA ALA A 133 -3.26 -0.01 13.54
C ALA A 133 -4.11 0.03 14.83
N ARG A 134 -4.58 -1.14 15.31
CA ARG A 134 -5.34 -1.26 16.54
C ARG A 134 -4.57 -0.82 17.79
N SER A 135 -3.27 -1.06 17.84
CA SER A 135 -2.41 -0.64 18.96
C SER A 135 -1.95 0.80 18.86
N SER A 136 -1.90 1.34 17.63
CA SER A 136 -1.40 2.69 17.35
C SER A 136 -2.49 3.77 17.43
N ILE A 137 -3.75 3.40 17.12
CA ILE A 137 -4.91 4.28 17.17
C ILE A 137 -5.71 3.87 18.41
N SER A 138 -5.49 4.56 19.53
CA SER A 138 -6.26 4.29 20.74
C SER A 138 -7.68 4.83 20.58
N GLN A 139 -8.64 4.13 21.23
CA GLN A 139 -10.05 4.54 21.23
C GLN A 139 -10.24 6.00 21.69
N SER A 140 -9.36 6.48 22.58
CA SER A 140 -9.37 7.88 23.08
C SER A 140 -8.93 8.93 22.05
N SER A 141 -8.42 8.50 20.90
CA SER A 141 -8.04 9.42 19.81
C SER A 141 -9.12 9.57 18.75
N LEU A 142 -10.23 8.83 18.90
CA LEU A 142 -11.34 8.75 17.94
C LEU A 142 -12.61 9.44 18.43
N ASP A 143 -12.64 9.89 19.71
CA ASP A 143 -13.68 10.70 20.33
C ASP A 143 -13.29 12.20 20.24
#